data_059a98dc41d5ebe7928d8195d4664630
#
_entry.id   059a98dc41d5ebe7928d8195d4664630
#
_cell.length_a   1.000
_cell.length_b   1.000
_cell.length_c   1.000
_cell.angle_alpha   90.00
_cell.angle_beta   90.00
_cell.angle_gamma   90.00
#
_symmetry.space_group_name_H-M   'P 1'
#
loop_
_entity.id
_entity.type
_entity.pdbx_description
1 polymer ?
#
loop_
_entity_poly.entity_id
_entity_poly.type
_entity_poly.pdbx_seq_one_letter_code
_entity_poly.pdbx_strand_id
1 'polypeptide(L)'
;MLASFARHLVVPAIVTGLAAAGAQAQPGGASGPQVMGWVPAYGIEAATRALEGNPAIGQAMTRIGLQFWNPSADGKGVVLAPVDATGKPVNAASVKLLTHWARSHGVQPLLTVYNNSQVINRWDWPWARRAFAEHPEEFTAALVAAVDKWELDGVDLDLEGEGDLAADRAAYASFVHQLAAALRAKGKLLTIDSFHSPCDNAPNMRWWSDWVGDVATIHSMGYEDLYEGSKATFTPEGRPVCENGATLFRYSWQLDYGVKAGYRRDQIVMGMPTWVDAWGSGGIGPGVVDHLREIRALGGGVGLWDMQLAAAGWSKAATWEAVQALRRPGTALAHRLPVIDRGAPRSLAPGAMTVSERSTTVTRFRSAPAQAR
;
A
#
# COMPACT_ATOMS: atom_id res chain seq x y z
N MET A 1 72.80 9.00 -48.17
CA MET A 1 72.01 9.95 -47.34
C MET A 1 70.59 9.45 -47.22
N LEU A 2 70.29 8.76 -46.14
CA LEU A 2 68.96 8.16 -45.84
C LEU A 2 68.43 8.90 -44.64
N ALA A 3 67.35 9.71 -44.85
CA ALA A 3 66.66 10.38 -43.79
C ALA A 3 65.49 9.48 -43.26
N SER A 4 65.57 9.13 -41.97
CA SER A 4 64.60 8.34 -41.25
C SER A 4 63.55 9.28 -40.73
N PHE A 5 62.25 9.11 -41.14
CA PHE A 5 61.09 9.80 -40.57
C PHE A 5 60.46 8.92 -39.48
N ALA A 6 60.61 9.31 -38.22
CA ALA A 6 59.88 8.74 -37.11
C ALA A 6 58.47 9.32 -37.04
N ARG A 7 57.43 8.52 -37.22
CA ARG A 7 56.03 8.86 -37.00
C ARG A 7 55.64 8.62 -35.53
N HIS A 8 55.34 9.67 -34.80
CA HIS A 8 54.75 9.59 -33.49
C HIS A 8 53.27 9.28 -33.61
N LEU A 9 52.84 8.08 -33.12
CA LEU A 9 51.46 7.75 -32.92
C LEU A 9 51.00 8.39 -31.59
N VAL A 10 50.08 9.37 -31.69
CA VAL A 10 49.35 9.89 -30.53
C VAL A 10 48.10 9.02 -30.37
N VAL A 11 48.05 8.22 -29.28
CA VAL A 11 46.85 7.45 -28.89
C VAL A 11 45.97 8.37 -27.99
N PRO A 12 44.75 8.68 -28.37
CA PRO A 12 43.85 9.43 -27.47
C PRO A 12 43.40 8.51 -26.32
N ALA A 13 43.60 8.94 -25.07
CA ALA A 13 43.07 8.29 -23.91
C ALA A 13 41.53 8.60 -23.84
N ILE A 14 40.73 7.57 -24.04
CA ILE A 14 39.28 7.66 -23.79
C ILE A 14 39.08 7.59 -22.28
N VAL A 15 38.78 8.72 -21.67
CA VAL A 15 38.31 8.79 -20.29
C VAL A 15 36.84 8.40 -20.30
N THR A 16 36.54 7.15 -19.99
CA THR A 16 35.18 6.69 -19.67
C THR A 16 34.79 7.22 -18.29
N GLY A 17 34.13 8.37 -18.28
CA GLY A 17 33.45 8.84 -17.07
C GLY A 17 32.30 7.91 -16.73
N LEU A 18 32.43 7.09 -15.67
CA LEU A 18 31.31 6.45 -15.02
C LEU A 18 30.44 7.56 -14.39
N ALA A 19 29.37 7.95 -15.08
CA ALA A 19 28.30 8.70 -14.45
C ALA A 19 27.64 7.79 -13.42
N ALA A 20 27.91 8.05 -12.15
CA ALA A 20 27.08 7.49 -11.06
C ALA A 20 25.65 7.97 -11.31
N ALA A 21 24.77 7.05 -11.68
CA ALA A 21 23.33 7.29 -11.73
C ALA A 21 22.88 7.57 -10.30
N GLY A 22 22.90 8.84 -9.90
CA GLY A 22 22.25 9.28 -8.68
C GLY A 22 20.78 8.94 -8.77
N ALA A 23 20.26 8.20 -7.80
CA ALA A 23 18.83 7.95 -7.67
C ALA A 23 18.11 9.30 -7.62
N GLN A 24 17.50 9.68 -8.73
CA GLN A 24 16.70 10.91 -8.80
C GLN A 24 15.48 10.70 -7.94
N ALA A 25 15.32 11.53 -6.91
CA ALA A 25 14.10 11.57 -6.12
C ALA A 25 12.89 11.72 -7.05
N GLN A 26 11.83 10.94 -6.81
CA GLN A 26 10.60 11.07 -7.60
C GLN A 26 10.05 12.49 -7.49
N PRO A 27 9.72 13.15 -8.62
CA PRO A 27 9.09 14.47 -8.60
C PRO A 27 7.74 14.37 -7.88
N GLY A 28 7.47 15.28 -6.95
CA GLY A 28 6.16 15.43 -6.32
C GLY A 28 5.89 14.59 -5.07
N GLY A 29 6.83 13.83 -4.57
CA GLY A 29 6.71 13.20 -3.26
C GLY A 29 6.83 14.25 -2.16
N ALA A 30 5.72 14.58 -1.47
CA ALA A 30 5.77 15.38 -0.26
C ALA A 30 6.77 14.73 0.71
N SER A 31 7.70 15.52 1.26
CA SER A 31 8.61 15.01 2.30
C SER A 31 7.82 14.70 3.56
N GLY A 32 7.97 13.49 4.09
CA GLY A 32 7.35 13.06 5.33
C GLY A 32 6.27 11.98 5.16
N PRO A 33 5.76 11.46 6.28
CA PRO A 33 4.77 10.38 6.29
C PRO A 33 3.52 10.74 5.50
N GLN A 34 3.03 9.79 4.70
CA GLN A 34 1.85 9.98 3.87
C GLN A 34 0.60 9.53 4.61
N VAL A 35 -0.51 10.22 4.34
CA VAL A 35 -1.85 9.83 4.76
C VAL A 35 -2.66 9.61 3.49
N MET A 36 -2.97 8.36 3.20
CA MET A 36 -3.76 7.97 2.04
C MET A 36 -5.07 7.33 2.47
N GLY A 37 -6.10 7.50 1.67
CA GLY A 37 -7.36 6.78 1.84
C GLY A 37 -7.92 6.40 0.48
N TRP A 38 -8.65 5.27 0.41
CA TRP A 38 -9.24 4.79 -0.84
C TRP A 38 -10.74 4.98 -0.85
N VAL A 39 -11.25 5.39 -2.01
CA VAL A 39 -12.68 5.39 -2.31
C VAL A 39 -12.96 4.23 -3.24
N PRO A 40 -13.53 3.13 -2.74
CA PRO A 40 -13.94 2.03 -3.60
C PRO A 40 -15.19 2.39 -4.41
N ALA A 41 -15.38 1.75 -5.56
CA ALA A 41 -16.52 1.99 -6.43
C ALA A 41 -17.86 1.85 -5.72
N TYR A 42 -17.98 0.85 -4.84
CA TYR A 42 -19.20 0.61 -4.04
C TYR A 42 -19.44 1.65 -2.94
N GLY A 43 -18.42 2.41 -2.54
CA GLY A 43 -18.46 3.33 -1.40
C GLY A 43 -18.53 4.81 -1.78
N ILE A 44 -18.65 5.17 -3.05
CA ILE A 44 -18.55 6.57 -3.54
C ILE A 44 -19.46 7.52 -2.78
N GLU A 45 -20.74 7.17 -2.59
CA GLU A 45 -21.71 8.05 -1.95
C GLU A 45 -21.40 8.28 -0.47
N ALA A 46 -21.06 7.20 0.26
CA ALA A 46 -20.72 7.28 1.67
C ALA A 46 -19.40 8.04 1.89
N ALA A 47 -18.39 7.76 1.06
CA ALA A 47 -17.11 8.46 1.09
C ALA A 47 -17.29 9.96 0.79
N THR A 48 -18.09 10.32 -0.22
CA THR A 48 -18.38 11.72 -0.54
C THR A 48 -19.00 12.43 0.66
N ARG A 49 -20.01 11.83 1.30
CA ARG A 49 -20.61 12.40 2.52
C ARG A 49 -19.61 12.58 3.66
N ALA A 50 -18.70 11.60 3.86
CA ALA A 50 -17.68 11.69 4.89
C ALA A 50 -16.68 12.83 4.60
N LEU A 51 -16.22 12.92 3.36
CA LEU A 51 -15.26 13.93 2.92
C LEU A 51 -15.82 15.36 3.00
N GLU A 52 -17.07 15.56 2.61
CA GLU A 52 -17.75 16.86 2.68
C GLU A 52 -18.17 17.23 4.10
N GLY A 53 -18.55 16.22 4.90
CA GLY A 53 -19.05 16.41 6.26
C GLY A 53 -17.97 16.70 7.31
N ASN A 54 -16.68 16.44 7.01
CA ASN A 54 -15.60 16.63 7.98
C ASN A 54 -14.37 17.30 7.36
N PRO A 55 -14.23 18.62 7.49
CA PRO A 55 -13.09 19.37 6.95
C PRO A 55 -11.72 18.91 7.48
N ALA A 56 -11.66 18.27 8.66
CA ALA A 56 -10.42 17.76 9.21
C ALA A 56 -9.78 16.66 8.34
N ILE A 57 -10.60 15.95 7.54
CA ILE A 57 -10.14 14.94 6.60
C ILE A 57 -9.23 15.58 5.53
N GLY A 58 -9.70 16.64 4.86
CA GLY A 58 -8.93 17.33 3.84
C GLY A 58 -7.62 17.93 4.37
N GLN A 59 -7.61 18.37 5.64
CA GLN A 59 -6.41 18.88 6.29
C GLN A 59 -5.39 17.77 6.64
N ALA A 60 -5.87 16.55 6.86
CA ALA A 60 -5.05 15.42 7.27
C ALA A 60 -4.48 14.64 6.10
N MET A 61 -5.25 14.44 5.05
CA MET A 61 -4.88 13.60 3.91
C MET A 61 -3.79 14.23 3.03
N THR A 62 -2.97 13.37 2.43
CA THR A 62 -2.00 13.74 1.40
C THR A 62 -2.39 13.18 0.04
N ARG A 63 -3.04 12.03 0.03
CA ARG A 63 -3.44 11.31 -1.18
C ARG A 63 -4.81 10.68 -1.02
N ILE A 64 -5.49 10.51 -2.15
CA ILE A 64 -6.74 9.75 -2.24
C ILE A 64 -6.67 8.82 -3.45
N GLY A 65 -6.83 7.52 -3.22
CA GLY A 65 -6.93 6.50 -4.24
C GLY A 65 -8.38 6.38 -4.72
N LEU A 66 -8.62 6.59 -5.99
CA LEU A 66 -9.91 6.33 -6.61
C LEU A 66 -9.89 4.92 -7.18
N GLN A 67 -10.42 3.93 -6.44
CA GLN A 67 -10.43 2.51 -6.84
C GLN A 67 -11.57 2.25 -7.84
N PHE A 68 -11.43 2.85 -9.05
CA PHE A 68 -12.47 2.90 -10.07
C PHE A 68 -12.08 2.24 -11.37
N TRP A 69 -10.87 1.74 -11.53
CA TRP A 69 -10.40 1.20 -12.80
C TRP A 69 -10.00 -0.25 -12.69
N ASN A 70 -10.40 -1.01 -13.70
CA ASN A 70 -9.93 -2.37 -13.90
C ASN A 70 -9.09 -2.45 -15.19
N PRO A 71 -8.20 -3.45 -15.35
CA PRO A 71 -7.66 -3.80 -16.64
C PRO A 71 -8.81 -4.07 -17.64
N SER A 72 -8.63 -3.77 -18.92
CA SER A 72 -9.58 -4.23 -19.94
C SER A 72 -9.55 -5.75 -20.07
N ALA A 73 -10.59 -6.35 -20.63
CA ALA A 73 -10.71 -7.80 -20.74
C ALA A 73 -9.57 -8.44 -21.55
N ASP A 74 -9.02 -7.72 -22.52
CA ASP A 74 -7.87 -8.15 -23.32
C ASP A 74 -6.51 -7.83 -22.67
N GLY A 75 -6.48 -7.16 -21.53
CA GLY A 75 -5.28 -6.76 -20.80
C GLY A 75 -4.55 -5.54 -21.38
N LYS A 76 -5.01 -4.95 -22.48
CA LYS A 76 -4.30 -3.86 -23.18
C LYS A 76 -4.67 -2.47 -22.71
N GLY A 77 -5.77 -2.33 -22.00
CA GLY A 77 -6.34 -1.06 -21.61
C GLY A 77 -6.76 -1.01 -20.15
N VAL A 78 -7.33 0.14 -19.77
CA VAL A 78 -8.01 0.34 -18.48
C VAL A 78 -9.42 0.85 -18.71
N VAL A 79 -10.36 0.36 -17.92
CA VAL A 79 -11.77 0.74 -17.99
C VAL A 79 -12.25 1.18 -16.61
N LEU A 80 -13.19 2.14 -16.57
CA LEU A 80 -13.87 2.43 -15.30
C LEU A 80 -14.60 1.18 -14.83
N ALA A 81 -14.57 0.91 -13.52
CA ALA A 81 -15.29 -0.21 -12.94
C ALA A 81 -16.76 -0.18 -13.37
N PRO A 82 -17.34 -1.34 -13.69
CA PRO A 82 -18.64 -1.37 -14.36
C PRO A 82 -19.76 -0.81 -13.53
N VAL A 83 -19.78 -1.08 -12.22
CA VAL A 83 -20.88 -0.64 -11.35
C VAL A 83 -20.38 -0.42 -9.90
N ASP A 84 -21.11 0.40 -9.15
CA ASP A 84 -20.99 0.52 -7.70
C ASP A 84 -21.81 -0.58 -6.99
N ALA A 85 -21.80 -0.58 -5.64
CA ALA A 85 -22.56 -1.54 -4.83
C ALA A 85 -24.08 -1.52 -5.07
N THR A 86 -24.62 -0.43 -5.65
CA THR A 86 -26.04 -0.28 -5.99
C THR A 86 -26.35 -0.68 -7.42
N GLY A 87 -25.36 -1.18 -8.18
CA GLY A 87 -25.49 -1.48 -9.59
C GLY A 87 -25.41 -0.26 -10.50
N LYS A 88 -25.08 0.92 -9.99
CA LYS A 88 -24.92 2.14 -10.79
C LYS A 88 -23.51 2.18 -11.39
N PRO A 89 -23.36 2.54 -12.66
CA PRO A 89 -22.05 2.69 -13.29
C PRO A 89 -21.23 3.78 -12.60
N VAL A 90 -19.98 3.47 -12.25
CA VAL A 90 -18.98 4.51 -11.98
C VAL A 90 -18.82 5.34 -13.24
N ASN A 91 -18.90 6.64 -13.12
CA ASN A 91 -18.94 7.53 -14.26
C ASN A 91 -18.02 8.75 -14.10
N ALA A 92 -17.91 9.52 -15.16
CA ALA A 92 -17.07 10.71 -15.20
C ALA A 92 -17.44 11.76 -14.14
N ALA A 93 -18.70 11.84 -13.71
CA ALA A 93 -19.10 12.80 -12.70
C ALA A 93 -18.53 12.45 -11.32
N SER A 94 -18.53 11.14 -10.96
CA SER A 94 -17.93 10.66 -9.71
C SER A 94 -16.42 10.92 -9.67
N VAL A 95 -15.70 10.65 -10.76
CA VAL A 95 -14.27 10.93 -10.87
C VAL A 95 -14.00 12.41 -10.69
N LYS A 96 -14.73 13.28 -11.44
CA LYS A 96 -14.56 14.74 -11.37
C LYS A 96 -14.87 15.31 -10.00
N LEU A 97 -15.93 14.83 -9.34
CA LEU A 97 -16.32 15.28 -8.01
C LEU A 97 -15.19 15.05 -6.99
N LEU A 98 -14.67 13.83 -6.94
CA LEU A 98 -13.62 13.46 -5.97
C LEU A 98 -12.27 14.07 -6.32
N THR A 99 -11.94 14.18 -7.61
CA THR A 99 -10.73 14.88 -8.06
C THR A 99 -10.79 16.37 -7.69
N HIS A 100 -11.96 17.02 -7.89
CA HIS A 100 -12.17 18.40 -7.49
C HIS A 100 -12.04 18.59 -5.97
N TRP A 101 -12.69 17.72 -5.18
CA TRP A 101 -12.55 17.73 -3.73
C TRP A 101 -11.06 17.61 -3.32
N ALA A 102 -10.35 16.65 -3.86
CA ALA A 102 -8.94 16.43 -3.55
C ALA A 102 -8.10 17.68 -3.85
N ARG A 103 -8.25 18.25 -5.04
CA ARG A 103 -7.53 19.45 -5.48
C ARG A 103 -7.80 20.66 -4.59
N SER A 104 -9.07 20.88 -4.21
CA SER A 104 -9.46 22.00 -3.33
C SER A 104 -8.86 21.92 -1.92
N HIS A 105 -8.41 20.72 -1.51
CA HIS A 105 -7.78 20.47 -0.21
C HIS A 105 -6.26 20.22 -0.30
N GLY A 106 -5.66 20.34 -1.49
CA GLY A 106 -4.23 20.04 -1.68
C GLY A 106 -3.89 18.56 -1.53
N VAL A 107 -4.87 17.68 -1.71
CA VAL A 107 -4.75 16.22 -1.71
C VAL A 107 -4.48 15.73 -3.13
N GLN A 108 -3.55 14.79 -3.30
CA GLN A 108 -3.20 14.20 -4.60
C GLN A 108 -4.17 13.06 -4.96
N PRO A 109 -5.03 13.20 -6.00
CA PRO A 109 -5.86 12.10 -6.46
C PRO A 109 -5.05 11.12 -7.32
N LEU A 110 -5.15 9.83 -7.03
CA LEU A 110 -4.50 8.75 -7.77
C LEU A 110 -5.54 7.85 -8.46
N LEU A 111 -5.16 7.34 -9.64
CA LEU A 111 -5.86 6.28 -10.32
C LEU A 111 -5.51 4.98 -9.62
N THR A 112 -6.42 4.40 -8.84
CA THR A 112 -6.23 3.05 -8.30
C THR A 112 -6.81 2.04 -9.27
N VAL A 113 -5.94 1.19 -9.84
CA VAL A 113 -6.32 0.09 -10.71
C VAL A 113 -6.30 -1.21 -9.92
N TYR A 114 -7.40 -1.96 -9.99
CA TYR A 114 -7.61 -3.18 -9.23
C TYR A 114 -8.22 -4.29 -10.10
N ASN A 115 -8.11 -5.54 -9.67
CA ASN A 115 -8.52 -6.70 -10.46
C ASN A 115 -9.58 -7.56 -9.76
N ASN A 116 -10.45 -6.97 -8.95
CA ASN A 116 -11.59 -7.70 -8.44
C ASN A 116 -12.62 -7.90 -9.56
N SER A 117 -12.92 -9.16 -9.85
CA SER A 117 -13.93 -9.52 -10.80
C SER A 117 -15.28 -9.71 -10.13
N GLN A 118 -16.23 -8.85 -10.43
CA GLN A 118 -17.61 -9.00 -9.96
C GLN A 118 -18.27 -10.30 -10.44
N VAL A 119 -17.80 -10.87 -11.55
CA VAL A 119 -18.31 -12.13 -12.08
C VAL A 119 -17.99 -13.31 -11.16
N ILE A 120 -16.75 -13.36 -10.66
CA ILE A 120 -16.30 -14.43 -9.75
C ILE A 120 -16.27 -14.00 -8.30
N ASN A 121 -16.54 -12.73 -8.03
CA ASN A 121 -16.56 -12.09 -6.71
C ASN A 121 -15.27 -12.38 -5.90
N ARG A 122 -14.14 -12.27 -6.54
CA ARG A 122 -12.80 -12.42 -5.96
C ARG A 122 -11.76 -11.73 -6.82
N TRP A 123 -10.54 -11.62 -6.31
CA TRP A 123 -9.37 -11.14 -7.03
C TRP A 123 -9.02 -12.09 -8.18
N ASP A 124 -8.99 -11.57 -9.40
CA ASP A 124 -8.71 -12.32 -10.62
C ASP A 124 -7.27 -12.08 -11.09
N TRP A 125 -6.33 -12.80 -10.48
CA TRP A 125 -4.93 -12.68 -10.84
C TRP A 125 -4.61 -13.01 -12.31
N PRO A 126 -5.20 -14.05 -12.93
CA PRO A 126 -5.03 -14.29 -14.35
C PRO A 126 -5.43 -13.10 -15.22
N TRP A 127 -6.44 -12.33 -14.81
CA TRP A 127 -6.83 -11.11 -15.50
C TRP A 127 -5.79 -9.99 -15.33
N ALA A 128 -5.33 -9.73 -14.12
CA ALA A 128 -4.25 -8.79 -13.87
C ALA A 128 -2.97 -9.20 -14.61
N ARG A 129 -2.60 -10.50 -14.55
CA ARG A 129 -1.43 -11.05 -15.21
C ARG A 129 -1.43 -10.81 -16.71
N ARG A 130 -2.60 -10.95 -17.37
CA ARG A 130 -2.74 -10.64 -18.79
C ARG A 130 -2.30 -9.22 -19.10
N ALA A 131 -2.64 -8.26 -18.23
CA ALA A 131 -2.26 -6.87 -18.43
C ALA A 131 -0.76 -6.63 -18.16
N PHE A 132 -0.28 -7.02 -16.98
CA PHE A 132 1.09 -6.67 -16.60
C PHE A 132 2.18 -7.57 -17.21
N ALA A 133 1.86 -8.82 -17.59
CA ALA A 133 2.85 -9.76 -18.10
C ALA A 133 2.73 -10.05 -19.61
N GLU A 134 1.52 -10.02 -20.18
CA GLU A 134 1.31 -10.33 -21.58
C GLU A 134 1.23 -9.06 -22.45
N HIS A 135 0.76 -7.93 -21.89
CA HIS A 135 0.61 -6.66 -22.57
C HIS A 135 1.13 -5.45 -21.77
N PRO A 136 2.36 -5.52 -21.18
CA PRO A 136 2.87 -4.49 -20.28
C PRO A 136 2.98 -3.11 -20.95
N GLU A 137 3.34 -3.06 -22.23
CA GLU A 137 3.52 -1.79 -22.95
C GLU A 137 2.19 -1.07 -23.20
N GLU A 138 1.21 -1.80 -23.74
CA GLU A 138 -0.12 -1.26 -24.00
C GLU A 138 -0.83 -0.87 -22.70
N PHE A 139 -0.72 -1.70 -21.66
CA PHE A 139 -1.32 -1.42 -20.36
C PHE A 139 -0.68 -0.20 -19.69
N THR A 140 0.65 -0.07 -19.73
CA THR A 140 1.37 1.13 -19.26
C THR A 140 0.88 2.38 -19.98
N ALA A 141 0.80 2.33 -21.32
CA ALA A 141 0.33 3.45 -22.12
C ALA A 141 -1.11 3.86 -21.78
N ALA A 142 -1.98 2.87 -21.56
CA ALA A 142 -3.37 3.08 -21.18
C ALA A 142 -3.52 3.71 -19.79
N LEU A 143 -2.73 3.26 -18.80
CA LEU A 143 -2.71 3.86 -17.46
C LEU A 143 -2.25 5.32 -17.49
N VAL A 144 -1.16 5.59 -18.19
CA VAL A 144 -0.65 6.96 -18.35
C VAL A 144 -1.65 7.87 -19.07
N ALA A 145 -2.30 7.38 -20.13
CA ALA A 145 -3.33 8.12 -20.83
C ALA A 145 -4.56 8.39 -19.95
N ALA A 146 -4.94 7.43 -19.10
CA ALA A 146 -6.04 7.62 -18.15
C ALA A 146 -5.70 8.66 -17.08
N VAL A 147 -4.47 8.64 -16.55
CA VAL A 147 -3.98 9.66 -15.60
C VAL A 147 -4.06 11.07 -16.21
N ASP A 148 -3.62 11.22 -17.46
CA ASP A 148 -3.70 12.52 -18.18
C ASP A 148 -5.15 12.92 -18.42
N LYS A 149 -5.99 12.00 -18.94
CA LYS A 149 -7.41 12.24 -19.26
C LYS A 149 -8.21 12.72 -18.04
N TRP A 150 -7.93 12.15 -16.87
CA TRP A 150 -8.66 12.45 -15.65
C TRP A 150 -7.94 13.47 -14.76
N GLU A 151 -6.83 14.03 -15.23
CA GLU A 151 -6.01 15.00 -14.50
C GLU A 151 -5.56 14.51 -13.11
N LEU A 152 -5.17 13.23 -13.03
CA LEU A 152 -4.74 12.61 -11.78
C LEU A 152 -3.23 12.80 -11.55
N ASP A 153 -2.77 12.58 -10.32
CA ASP A 153 -1.38 12.81 -9.93
C ASP A 153 -0.51 11.55 -10.04
N GLY A 154 -1.09 10.43 -10.37
CA GLY A 154 -0.37 9.18 -10.56
C GLY A 154 -1.25 7.97 -10.60
N VAL A 155 -0.61 6.81 -10.52
CA VAL A 155 -1.24 5.49 -10.46
C VAL A 155 -0.96 4.86 -9.10
N ASP A 156 -1.94 4.15 -8.60
CA ASP A 156 -1.88 3.27 -7.45
C ASP A 156 -2.22 1.85 -7.93
N LEU A 157 -1.30 0.90 -7.74
CA LEU A 157 -1.48 -0.49 -8.18
C LEU A 157 -2.03 -1.32 -7.03
N ASP A 158 -3.29 -1.71 -7.15
CA ASP A 158 -4.01 -2.60 -6.24
C ASP A 158 -4.37 -3.90 -6.97
N LEU A 159 -3.34 -4.52 -7.57
CA LEU A 159 -3.48 -5.79 -8.29
C LEU A 159 -3.15 -6.94 -7.35
N GLU A 160 -4.17 -7.70 -6.95
CA GLU A 160 -4.05 -8.70 -5.91
C GLU A 160 -4.30 -10.12 -6.43
N GLY A 161 -3.60 -11.09 -5.85
CA GLY A 161 -3.80 -12.50 -6.13
C GLY A 161 -3.59 -13.38 -4.90
N GLU A 162 -4.32 -14.50 -4.86
CA GLU A 162 -4.26 -15.49 -3.80
C GLU A 162 -3.45 -16.71 -4.25
N GLY A 163 -2.73 -17.32 -3.31
CA GLY A 163 -1.92 -18.52 -3.53
C GLY A 163 -0.45 -18.22 -3.86
N ASP A 164 0.30 -19.26 -4.22
CA ASP A 164 1.71 -19.13 -4.61
C ASP A 164 1.84 -18.55 -6.02
N LEU A 165 2.15 -17.29 -6.10
CA LEU A 165 2.31 -16.51 -7.33
C LEU A 165 3.77 -16.06 -7.56
N ALA A 166 4.72 -16.67 -6.88
CA ALA A 166 6.13 -16.29 -6.97
C ALA A 166 6.71 -16.34 -8.41
N ALA A 167 6.14 -17.17 -9.28
CA ALA A 167 6.54 -17.25 -10.68
C ALA A 167 6.30 -15.94 -11.47
N ASP A 168 5.32 -15.14 -11.07
CA ASP A 168 4.96 -13.89 -11.75
C ASP A 168 5.75 -12.67 -11.24
N ARG A 169 6.54 -12.83 -10.15
CA ARG A 169 7.27 -11.74 -9.50
C ARG A 169 8.15 -10.94 -10.46
N ALA A 170 8.91 -11.62 -11.32
CA ALA A 170 9.83 -10.96 -12.24
C ALA A 170 9.08 -10.15 -13.32
N ALA A 171 7.97 -10.69 -13.84
CA ALA A 171 7.15 -9.99 -14.83
C ALA A 171 6.46 -8.77 -14.19
N TYR A 172 5.95 -8.90 -12.96
CA TYR A 172 5.36 -7.80 -12.24
C TYR A 172 6.39 -6.69 -11.94
N ALA A 173 7.59 -7.03 -11.50
CA ALA A 173 8.67 -6.07 -11.27
C ALA A 173 9.05 -5.31 -12.56
N SER A 174 9.18 -6.03 -13.68
CA SER A 174 9.47 -5.41 -14.98
C SER A 174 8.39 -4.40 -15.38
N PHE A 175 7.12 -4.76 -15.22
CA PHE A 175 6.00 -3.86 -15.46
C PHE A 175 6.04 -2.62 -14.54
N VAL A 176 6.30 -2.80 -13.25
CA VAL A 176 6.42 -1.69 -12.29
C VAL A 176 7.52 -0.73 -12.70
N HIS A 177 8.71 -1.23 -13.08
CA HIS A 177 9.80 -0.40 -13.58
C HIS A 177 9.41 0.43 -14.82
N GLN A 178 8.74 -0.22 -15.78
CA GLN A 178 8.28 0.42 -17.00
C GLN A 178 7.25 1.51 -16.72
N LEU A 179 6.23 1.21 -15.92
CA LEU A 179 5.18 2.15 -15.54
C LEU A 179 5.76 3.34 -14.74
N ALA A 180 6.66 3.06 -13.79
CA ALA A 180 7.33 4.09 -13.01
C ALA A 180 8.12 5.06 -13.89
N ALA A 181 8.86 4.55 -14.88
CA ALA A 181 9.61 5.36 -15.82
C ALA A 181 8.67 6.26 -16.66
N ALA A 182 7.57 5.70 -17.17
CA ALA A 182 6.58 6.44 -17.97
C ALA A 182 5.87 7.54 -17.17
N LEU A 183 5.46 7.25 -15.93
CA LEU A 183 4.84 8.21 -15.03
C LEU A 183 5.83 9.32 -14.63
N ARG A 184 7.06 8.95 -14.29
CA ARG A 184 8.12 9.89 -13.90
C ARG A 184 8.43 10.90 -15.02
N ALA A 185 8.44 10.46 -16.27
CA ALA A 185 8.62 11.34 -17.42
C ALA A 185 7.55 12.44 -17.54
N LYS A 186 6.41 12.25 -16.89
CA LYS A 186 5.30 13.21 -16.80
C LYS A 186 5.17 13.89 -15.43
N GLY A 187 6.12 13.67 -14.52
CA GLY A 187 6.03 14.19 -13.15
C GLY A 187 4.92 13.57 -12.31
N LYS A 188 4.50 12.34 -12.63
CA LYS A 188 3.44 11.60 -11.96
C LYS A 188 3.99 10.54 -11.01
N LEU A 189 3.17 10.15 -10.01
CA LEU A 189 3.54 9.19 -8.98
C LEU A 189 3.16 7.76 -9.36
N LEU A 190 3.86 6.80 -8.75
CA LEU A 190 3.45 5.40 -8.67
C LEU A 190 3.43 4.98 -7.20
N THR A 191 2.36 4.31 -6.77
CA THR A 191 2.23 3.65 -5.47
C THR A 191 1.76 2.23 -5.67
N ILE A 192 1.99 1.35 -4.69
CA ILE A 192 1.60 -0.07 -4.76
C ILE A 192 0.98 -0.49 -3.45
N ASP A 193 -0.18 -1.14 -3.53
CA ASP A 193 -0.78 -1.91 -2.45
C ASP A 193 -0.17 -3.31 -2.42
N SER A 194 0.18 -3.77 -1.23
CA SER A 194 0.89 -5.03 -1.05
C SER A 194 0.46 -5.73 0.22
N PHE A 195 0.32 -7.04 0.13
CA PHE A 195 0.12 -7.86 1.33
C PHE A 195 1.31 -7.70 2.28
N HIS A 196 0.98 -7.54 3.55
CA HIS A 196 1.93 -7.45 4.66
C HIS A 196 2.53 -8.81 5.05
N SER A 197 1.99 -9.89 4.51
CA SER A 197 2.47 -11.26 4.71
C SER A 197 3.60 -11.59 3.73
N PRO A 198 4.59 -12.39 4.12
CA PRO A 198 5.55 -12.96 3.18
C PRO A 198 5.01 -14.19 2.44
N CYS A 199 3.74 -14.57 2.64
CA CYS A 199 3.18 -15.85 2.26
C CYS A 199 2.12 -15.72 1.17
N ASP A 200 2.16 -16.66 0.26
CA ASP A 200 1.12 -17.15 -0.67
C ASP A 200 0.24 -16.15 -1.43
N ASN A 201 0.20 -14.89 -1.08
CA ASN A 201 -0.53 -13.86 -1.80
C ASN A 201 0.45 -12.93 -2.54
N ALA A 202 0.00 -12.26 -3.57
CA ALA A 202 0.84 -11.36 -4.36
C ALA A 202 0.08 -10.07 -4.72
N PRO A 203 0.81 -8.94 -4.80
CA PRO A 203 2.21 -8.76 -4.41
C PRO A 203 2.37 -8.77 -2.88
N ASN A 204 3.47 -9.29 -2.37
CA ASN A 204 3.69 -9.40 -0.93
C ASN A 204 5.03 -8.80 -0.51
N MET A 205 5.30 -8.74 0.80
CA MET A 205 6.48 -8.07 1.33
C MET A 205 7.82 -8.64 0.81
N ARG A 206 7.87 -9.89 0.32
CA ARG A 206 9.08 -10.44 -0.31
C ARG A 206 9.43 -9.75 -1.64
N TRP A 207 8.45 -9.08 -2.27
CA TRP A 207 8.63 -8.39 -3.55
C TRP A 207 9.07 -6.94 -3.38
N TRP A 208 8.96 -6.37 -2.17
CA TRP A 208 9.19 -4.95 -1.92
C TRP A 208 10.56 -4.45 -2.39
N SER A 209 11.61 -5.27 -2.24
CA SER A 209 12.96 -4.89 -2.70
C SER A 209 13.06 -4.67 -4.20
N ASP A 210 12.14 -5.22 -4.99
CA ASP A 210 12.20 -5.15 -6.45
C ASP A 210 11.78 -3.77 -6.98
N TRP A 211 11.10 -2.95 -6.17
CA TRP A 211 10.52 -1.67 -6.58
C TRP A 211 11.18 -0.46 -5.94
N VAL A 212 12.26 -0.67 -5.22
CA VAL A 212 12.99 0.42 -4.57
C VAL A 212 13.48 1.44 -5.60
N GLY A 213 13.13 2.71 -5.39
CA GLY A 213 13.44 3.80 -6.32
C GLY A 213 12.42 4.02 -7.44
N ASP A 214 11.47 3.11 -7.64
CA ASP A 214 10.41 3.26 -8.64
C ASP A 214 9.10 3.76 -8.05
N VAL A 215 8.75 3.32 -6.84
CA VAL A 215 7.50 3.72 -6.20
C VAL A 215 7.72 4.83 -5.17
N ALA A 216 6.76 5.73 -5.10
CA ALA A 216 6.75 6.80 -4.11
C ALA A 216 6.48 6.26 -2.70
N THR A 217 5.53 5.34 -2.58
CA THR A 217 5.20 4.63 -1.32
C THR A 217 4.74 3.21 -1.61
N ILE A 218 4.98 2.31 -0.63
CA ILE A 218 4.32 1.02 -0.52
C ILE A 218 3.26 1.12 0.56
N HIS A 219 2.07 0.60 0.27
CA HIS A 219 0.99 0.45 1.21
C HIS A 219 0.95 -1.00 1.70
N SER A 220 1.14 -1.19 3.00
CA SER A 220 1.08 -2.50 3.63
C SER A 220 -0.34 -2.78 4.10
N MET A 221 -1.03 -3.72 3.46
CA MET A 221 -2.45 -4.02 3.68
C MET A 221 -2.71 -4.90 4.90
N GLY A 222 -2.10 -4.58 6.04
CA GLY A 222 -2.22 -5.35 7.28
C GLY A 222 -3.47 -5.03 8.11
N TYR A 223 -4.62 -4.91 7.48
CA TYR A 223 -5.84 -4.45 8.16
C TYR A 223 -6.40 -5.45 9.17
N GLU A 224 -6.36 -6.74 8.86
CA GLU A 224 -7.01 -7.79 9.65
C GLU A 224 -6.25 -8.16 10.92
N ASP A 225 -4.95 -7.91 10.96
CA ASP A 225 -4.10 -8.34 12.07
C ASP A 225 -4.22 -7.45 13.31
N LEU A 226 -4.97 -6.35 13.20
CA LEU A 226 -5.10 -5.37 14.28
C LEU A 226 -6.11 -5.77 15.36
N TYR A 227 -7.03 -6.67 15.06
CA TYR A 227 -8.15 -6.95 15.97
C TYR A 227 -8.30 -8.40 16.43
N GLU A 228 -7.73 -9.37 15.75
CA GLU A 228 -7.91 -10.77 16.13
C GLU A 228 -6.64 -11.51 16.55
N GLY A 229 -5.47 -10.95 16.32
CA GLY A 229 -4.19 -11.59 16.66
C GLY A 229 -3.96 -12.95 16.01
N SER A 230 -4.81 -13.34 15.05
CA SER A 230 -4.92 -14.70 14.58
C SER A 230 -4.07 -15.02 13.34
N LYS A 231 -3.53 -13.99 12.68
CA LYS A 231 -2.76 -14.16 11.44
C LYS A 231 -1.42 -13.44 11.52
N ALA A 232 -0.66 -13.73 12.55
CA ALA A 232 0.63 -13.11 12.66
C ALA A 232 1.56 -13.60 11.57
N THR A 233 2.23 -12.67 11.02
CA THR A 233 3.18 -12.83 9.93
C THR A 233 4.63 -12.75 10.40
N PHE A 234 4.82 -12.65 11.72
CA PHE A 234 6.15 -12.52 12.31
C PHE A 234 6.32 -13.38 13.54
N THR A 235 7.53 -13.93 13.73
CA THR A 235 7.90 -14.56 14.99
C THR A 235 8.04 -13.51 16.11
N PRO A 236 8.10 -13.94 17.39
CA PRO A 236 8.40 -13.02 18.50
C PRO A 236 9.69 -12.22 18.32
N GLU A 237 10.66 -12.74 17.55
CA GLU A 237 11.93 -12.09 17.22
C GLU A 237 11.83 -11.18 15.99
N GLY A 238 10.63 -11.01 15.40
CA GLY A 238 10.39 -10.13 14.25
C GLY A 238 10.85 -10.71 12.91
N ARG A 239 10.92 -12.04 12.75
CA ARG A 239 11.18 -12.68 11.46
C ARG A 239 9.87 -12.95 10.74
N PRO A 240 9.75 -12.62 9.44
CA PRO A 240 8.57 -12.97 8.67
C PRO A 240 8.49 -14.49 8.49
N VAL A 241 7.30 -15.06 8.68
CA VAL A 241 7.05 -16.49 8.59
C VAL A 241 5.73 -16.79 7.91
N CYS A 242 5.69 -17.94 7.25
CA CYS A 242 4.53 -18.49 6.57
C CYS A 242 3.97 -19.75 7.24
N GLU A 243 4.41 -20.03 8.45
CA GLU A 243 4.05 -21.25 9.17
C GLU A 243 2.91 -21.01 10.16
N ASN A 244 2.05 -21.98 10.31
CA ASN A 244 1.00 -21.97 11.33
C ASN A 244 1.61 -21.76 12.72
N GLY A 245 1.11 -20.78 13.47
CA GLY A 245 1.58 -20.47 14.84
C GLY A 245 2.51 -19.27 14.96
N ALA A 246 2.85 -18.60 13.88
CA ALA A 246 3.51 -17.30 13.94
C ALA A 246 2.44 -16.22 14.16
N THR A 247 2.54 -15.47 15.22
CA THR A 247 1.35 -14.91 15.81
C THR A 247 1.42 -13.46 16.24
N LEU A 248 2.36 -12.67 15.77
CA LEU A 248 2.46 -11.29 16.22
C LEU A 248 2.54 -10.33 15.06
N PHE A 249 1.53 -9.46 14.96
CA PHE A 249 1.56 -8.27 14.15
C PHE A 249 2.17 -7.12 14.94
N ARG A 250 3.11 -6.39 14.32
CA ARG A 250 3.62 -5.12 14.85
C ARG A 250 3.97 -4.19 13.71
N TYR A 251 3.51 -2.96 13.78
CA TYR A 251 3.89 -1.93 12.82
C TYR A 251 5.41 -1.74 12.75
N SER A 252 6.12 -1.83 13.89
CA SER A 252 7.57 -1.74 13.93
C SER A 252 8.27 -2.78 13.07
N TRP A 253 7.78 -4.02 13.05
CA TRP A 253 8.40 -5.09 12.25
C TRP A 253 8.17 -4.93 10.77
N GLN A 254 6.98 -4.50 10.35
CA GLN A 254 6.71 -4.20 8.95
C GLN A 254 7.56 -3.03 8.45
N LEU A 255 7.65 -1.97 9.27
CA LEU A 255 8.51 -0.83 8.98
C LEU A 255 9.97 -1.23 8.87
N ASP A 256 10.48 -2.01 9.82
CA ASP A 256 11.87 -2.48 9.81
C ASP A 256 12.14 -3.41 8.62
N TYR A 257 11.16 -4.22 8.22
CA TYR A 257 11.26 -5.03 7.00
C TYR A 257 11.38 -4.15 5.76
N GLY A 258 10.50 -3.17 5.59
CA GLY A 258 10.54 -2.24 4.46
C GLY A 258 11.83 -1.42 4.42
N VAL A 259 12.34 -0.98 5.57
CA VAL A 259 13.65 -0.30 5.65
C VAL A 259 14.78 -1.23 5.22
N LYS A 260 14.77 -2.50 5.64
CA LYS A 260 15.75 -3.51 5.18
C LYS A 260 15.64 -3.80 3.67
N ALA A 261 14.44 -3.70 3.12
CA ALA A 261 14.22 -3.83 1.68
C ALA A 261 14.77 -2.62 0.88
N GLY A 262 15.03 -1.47 1.53
CA GLY A 262 15.62 -0.27 0.92
C GLY A 262 14.76 0.98 0.96
N TYR A 263 13.59 0.95 1.60
CA TYR A 263 12.70 2.11 1.72
C TYR A 263 13.05 3.01 2.89
N ARG A 264 12.76 4.30 2.76
CA ARG A 264 12.71 5.19 3.91
C ARG A 264 11.41 4.92 4.69
N ARG A 265 11.40 5.20 6.00
CA ARG A 265 10.21 4.98 6.84
C ARG A 265 8.97 5.72 6.33
N ASP A 266 9.13 6.94 5.86
CA ASP A 266 8.06 7.77 5.31
C ASP A 266 7.50 7.29 3.95
N GLN A 267 8.14 6.32 3.33
CA GLN A 267 7.65 5.65 2.11
C GLN A 267 6.82 4.38 2.41
N ILE A 268 6.71 3.99 3.67
CA ILE A 268 5.95 2.81 4.07
C ILE A 268 4.67 3.28 4.75
N VAL A 269 3.54 2.94 4.15
CA VAL A 269 2.20 3.33 4.59
C VAL A 269 1.52 2.12 5.20
N MET A 270 1.16 2.22 6.49
CA MET A 270 0.53 1.15 7.25
C MET A 270 -0.98 1.18 7.09
N GLY A 271 -1.58 0.07 6.71
CA GLY A 271 -3.02 -0.07 6.57
C GLY A 271 -3.75 0.01 7.90
N MET A 272 -4.83 0.78 7.93
CA MET A 272 -5.77 0.87 9.05
C MET A 272 -7.20 0.67 8.54
N PRO A 273 -7.95 -0.28 9.13
CA PRO A 273 -9.32 -0.54 8.73
C PRO A 273 -10.27 0.54 9.25
N THR A 274 -11.32 0.83 8.49
CA THR A 274 -12.32 1.83 8.87
C THR A 274 -13.74 1.27 8.97
N TRP A 275 -13.95 -0.01 8.66
CA TRP A 275 -15.27 -0.66 8.74
C TRP A 275 -15.67 -0.98 10.18
N VAL A 276 -16.98 -1.17 10.40
CA VAL A 276 -17.58 -1.23 11.75
C VAL A 276 -16.98 -2.31 12.63
N ASP A 277 -16.77 -3.50 12.08
CA ASP A 277 -16.36 -4.69 12.85
C ASP A 277 -14.84 -4.87 12.93
N ALA A 278 -14.07 -3.96 12.33
CA ALA A 278 -12.62 -4.07 12.25
C ALA A 278 -11.89 -4.12 13.60
N TRP A 279 -12.51 -3.59 14.65
CA TRP A 279 -11.89 -3.39 15.95
C TRP A 279 -12.59 -4.19 17.05
N GLY A 280 -13.21 -5.31 16.67
CA GLY A 280 -13.97 -6.18 17.56
C GLY A 280 -15.35 -5.61 17.95
N SER A 281 -16.03 -6.29 18.87
CA SER A 281 -17.43 -6.01 19.23
C SER A 281 -17.69 -4.63 19.85
N GLY A 282 -16.67 -3.87 20.18
CA GLY A 282 -16.75 -2.52 20.73
C GLY A 282 -16.57 -1.40 19.70
N GLY A 283 -16.35 -1.72 18.43
CA GLY A 283 -15.94 -0.74 17.42
C GLY A 283 -14.56 -0.16 17.69
N ILE A 284 -14.19 0.86 16.93
CA ILE A 284 -12.90 1.54 17.12
C ILE A 284 -12.95 2.33 18.44
N GLY A 285 -12.43 1.70 19.47
CA GLY A 285 -12.24 2.32 20.78
C GLY A 285 -11.00 3.22 20.82
N PRO A 286 -10.43 3.43 22.01
CA PRO A 286 -9.18 4.18 22.19
C PRO A 286 -8.01 3.67 21.34
N GLY A 287 -8.05 2.42 20.89
CA GLY A 287 -6.98 1.77 20.14
C GLY A 287 -6.60 2.45 18.82
N VAL A 288 -7.54 3.06 18.06
CA VAL A 288 -7.20 3.75 16.80
C VAL A 288 -6.20 4.86 17.03
N VAL A 289 -6.45 5.71 18.03
CA VAL A 289 -5.58 6.84 18.34
C VAL A 289 -4.21 6.36 18.82
N ASP A 290 -4.15 5.26 19.55
CA ASP A 290 -2.89 4.69 20.04
C ASP A 290 -2.07 4.09 18.90
N HIS A 291 -2.71 3.39 17.96
CA HIS A 291 -2.05 2.90 16.73
C HIS A 291 -1.54 4.05 15.86
N LEU A 292 -2.31 5.12 15.69
CA LEU A 292 -1.85 6.31 14.97
C LEU A 292 -0.63 6.95 15.65
N ARG A 293 -0.60 6.99 16.98
CA ARG A 293 0.56 7.47 17.74
C ARG A 293 1.78 6.56 17.59
N GLU A 294 1.58 5.24 17.58
CA GLU A 294 2.63 4.26 17.33
C GLU A 294 3.23 4.45 15.93
N ILE A 295 2.41 4.48 14.88
CA ILE A 295 2.85 4.69 13.49
C ILE A 295 3.62 6.00 13.37
N ARG A 296 3.12 7.07 13.99
CA ARG A 296 3.81 8.36 14.03
C ARG A 296 5.18 8.27 14.69
N ALA A 297 5.28 7.61 15.85
CA ALA A 297 6.54 7.44 16.57
C ALA A 297 7.56 6.65 15.74
N LEU A 298 7.09 5.72 14.92
CA LEU A 298 7.90 4.93 14.00
C LEU A 298 8.30 5.71 12.73
N GLY A 299 7.64 6.82 12.42
CA GLY A 299 7.89 7.64 11.23
C GLY A 299 7.30 7.10 9.95
N GLY A 300 6.35 6.17 10.02
CA GLY A 300 5.59 5.64 8.90
C GLY A 300 4.37 6.48 8.51
N GLY A 301 3.82 6.23 7.33
CA GLY A 301 2.53 6.76 6.88
C GLY A 301 1.35 5.87 7.30
N VAL A 302 0.12 6.31 7.03
CA VAL A 302 -1.10 5.56 7.28
C VAL A 302 -2.00 5.51 6.04
N GLY A 303 -2.56 4.34 5.75
CA GLY A 303 -3.51 4.07 4.69
C GLY A 303 -4.87 3.66 5.26
N LEU A 304 -5.94 4.36 4.89
CA LEU A 304 -7.29 4.16 5.42
C LEU A 304 -8.14 3.37 4.43
N TRP A 305 -8.43 2.13 4.73
CA TRP A 305 -9.34 1.30 3.98
C TRP A 305 -10.67 1.16 4.72
N ASP A 306 -11.77 1.80 4.31
CA ASP A 306 -11.84 2.74 3.20
C ASP A 306 -12.44 4.10 3.66
N MET A 307 -12.60 5.04 2.73
CA MET A 307 -13.09 6.39 3.02
C MET A 307 -14.59 6.50 3.30
N GLN A 308 -15.33 5.39 3.36
CA GLN A 308 -16.67 5.36 3.95
C GLN A 308 -16.64 5.67 5.46
N LEU A 309 -15.50 5.38 6.13
CA LEU A 309 -15.24 5.69 7.54
C LEU A 309 -16.37 5.20 8.47
N ALA A 310 -16.84 3.97 8.22
CA ALA A 310 -18.09 3.46 8.78
C ALA A 310 -18.06 3.26 10.31
N ALA A 311 -16.89 3.00 10.89
CA ALA A 311 -16.79 2.83 12.34
C ALA A 311 -16.81 4.17 13.08
N ALA A 312 -17.55 4.22 14.19
CA ALA A 312 -17.81 5.43 14.97
C ALA A 312 -16.55 6.17 15.46
N GLY A 313 -15.42 5.49 15.58
CA GLY A 313 -14.14 6.09 15.95
C GLY A 313 -13.66 7.17 14.98
N TRP A 314 -14.00 7.02 13.69
CA TRP A 314 -13.56 7.94 12.64
C TRP A 314 -14.37 9.27 12.58
N SER A 315 -15.50 9.35 13.27
CA SER A 315 -16.22 10.61 13.45
C SER A 315 -15.66 11.50 14.57
N LYS A 316 -14.73 10.99 15.39
CA LYS A 316 -14.19 11.72 16.55
C LYS A 316 -13.09 12.69 16.13
N ALA A 317 -13.13 13.92 16.66
CA ALA A 317 -12.10 14.94 16.43
C ALA A 317 -10.69 14.46 16.82
N ALA A 318 -10.55 13.80 17.97
CA ALA A 318 -9.28 13.28 18.44
C ALA A 318 -8.60 12.29 17.48
N THR A 319 -9.37 11.53 16.70
CA THR A 319 -8.84 10.64 15.67
C THR A 319 -8.18 11.45 14.56
N TRP A 320 -8.85 12.48 14.05
CA TRP A 320 -8.31 13.31 12.97
C TRP A 320 -7.17 14.21 13.43
N GLU A 321 -7.18 14.66 14.68
CA GLU A 321 -6.00 15.32 15.30
C GLU A 321 -4.77 14.39 15.31
N ALA A 322 -4.97 13.11 15.65
CA ALA A 322 -3.90 12.12 15.63
C ALA A 322 -3.42 11.83 14.18
N VAL A 323 -4.33 11.76 13.20
CA VAL A 323 -3.98 11.62 11.78
C VAL A 323 -3.20 12.84 11.28
N GLN A 324 -3.67 14.05 11.57
CA GLN A 324 -2.95 15.28 11.20
C GLN A 324 -1.55 15.36 11.82
N ALA A 325 -1.41 14.83 13.04
CA ALA A 325 -0.13 14.81 13.72
C ALA A 325 0.94 13.95 13.02
N LEU A 326 0.55 12.98 12.18
CA LEU A 326 1.49 12.20 11.36
C LEU A 326 2.28 13.10 10.39
N ARG A 327 1.64 14.14 9.85
CA ARG A 327 2.26 15.07 8.89
C ARG A 327 3.22 16.06 9.52
N ARG A 328 3.13 16.27 10.82
CA ARG A 328 4.03 17.20 11.53
C ARG A 328 5.33 16.48 11.82
N PRO A 329 6.51 17.04 11.47
CA PRO A 329 7.78 16.46 11.88
C PRO A 329 7.73 16.20 13.38
N GLY A 330 7.78 14.95 13.77
CA GLY A 330 7.95 14.62 15.17
C GLY A 330 9.29 15.22 15.60
N THR A 331 9.33 16.00 16.68
CA THR A 331 10.57 16.10 17.43
C THR A 331 10.98 14.67 17.71
N ALA A 332 12.08 14.24 17.08
CA ALA A 332 12.63 12.91 17.30
C ALA A 332 12.86 12.76 18.80
N LEU A 333 11.89 12.19 19.48
CA LEU A 333 12.11 11.62 20.79
C LEU A 333 13.13 10.52 20.54
N ALA A 334 14.36 10.78 20.91
CA ALA A 334 15.37 9.76 21.02
C ALA A 334 14.83 8.71 21.99
N HIS A 335 14.04 7.80 21.50
CA HIS A 335 13.60 6.63 22.25
C HIS A 335 14.84 5.78 22.47
N ARG A 336 15.49 5.99 23.61
CA ARG A 336 16.16 4.89 24.29
C ARG A 336 15.04 3.89 24.53
N LEU A 337 15.01 2.82 23.71
CA LEU A 337 14.22 1.65 24.02
C LEU A 337 14.51 1.30 25.47
N PRO A 338 13.52 1.09 26.34
CA PRO A 338 13.79 0.59 27.66
C PRO A 338 14.54 -0.73 27.49
N VAL A 339 15.74 -0.79 28.02
CA VAL A 339 16.49 -2.04 28.17
C VAL A 339 15.59 -2.90 29.03
N ILE A 340 14.94 -3.90 28.41
CA ILE A 340 14.20 -4.93 29.14
C ILE A 340 15.28 -5.70 29.90
N ASP A 341 15.39 -5.40 31.20
CA ASP A 341 16.19 -6.15 32.14
C ASP A 341 15.75 -7.62 32.07
N ARG A 342 16.61 -8.48 31.55
CA ARG A 342 16.38 -9.92 31.49
C ARG A 342 16.53 -10.49 32.89
N GLY A 343 15.48 -10.33 33.71
CA GLY A 343 15.36 -11.06 34.95
C GLY A 343 15.44 -12.57 34.68
N ALA A 344 16.29 -13.23 35.43
CA ALA A 344 16.57 -14.66 35.33
C ALA A 344 15.29 -15.52 35.35
N PRO A 345 15.25 -16.66 34.63
CA PRO A 345 14.07 -17.50 34.53
C PRO A 345 13.74 -18.11 35.91
N ARG A 346 12.56 -17.76 36.44
CA ARG A 346 11.99 -18.50 37.57
C ARG A 346 11.48 -19.84 37.07
N SER A 347 12.09 -20.89 37.58
CA SER A 347 11.64 -22.30 37.48
C SER A 347 10.20 -22.42 37.98
N LEU A 348 9.28 -22.79 37.13
CA LEU A 348 7.94 -23.25 37.50
C LEU A 348 7.88 -24.78 37.40
N ALA A 349 7.50 -25.40 38.50
CA ALA A 349 7.27 -26.84 38.60
C ALA A 349 6.10 -27.32 37.72
N PRO A 350 6.10 -28.56 37.23
CA PRO A 350 5.08 -29.09 36.34
C PRO A 350 3.79 -29.42 37.08
N GLY A 351 2.73 -28.67 36.83
CA GLY A 351 1.37 -29.01 37.20
C GLY A 351 0.64 -29.64 36.03
N ALA A 352 0.16 -30.84 36.18
CA ALA A 352 -0.61 -31.58 35.18
C ALA A 352 -1.94 -30.85 34.86
N MET A 353 -2.19 -30.53 33.60
CA MET A 353 -3.51 -30.13 33.10
C MET A 353 -3.97 -31.13 32.05
N THR A 354 -5.13 -31.70 32.31
CA THR A 354 -5.87 -32.60 31.43
C THR A 354 -6.38 -31.88 30.20
N VAL A 355 -6.11 -32.48 29.04
CA VAL A 355 -6.59 -32.03 27.73
C VAL A 355 -8.06 -32.41 27.56
N SER A 356 -8.91 -31.43 27.33
CA SER A 356 -10.26 -31.61 26.82
C SER A 356 -10.27 -31.31 25.33
N GLU A 357 -10.47 -32.34 24.52
CA GLU A 357 -10.66 -32.20 23.07
C GLU A 357 -11.98 -31.46 22.80
N ARG A 358 -11.88 -30.30 22.15
CA ARG A 358 -13.01 -29.69 21.47
C ARG A 358 -12.69 -29.54 19.96
N SER A 359 -13.55 -30.20 19.21
CA SER A 359 -13.63 -30.23 17.76
C SER A 359 -13.57 -28.81 17.15
N THR A 360 -12.60 -28.56 16.31
CA THR A 360 -12.47 -27.31 15.54
C THR A 360 -13.20 -27.47 14.22
N THR A 361 -14.36 -26.83 14.11
CA THR A 361 -15.07 -26.64 12.86
C THR A 361 -14.34 -25.53 12.07
N VAL A 362 -13.77 -25.89 10.94
CA VAL A 362 -13.15 -24.95 10.00
C VAL A 362 -14.25 -24.13 9.34
N THR A 363 -14.42 -22.89 9.76
CA THR A 363 -15.29 -21.93 9.11
C THR A 363 -14.51 -21.27 7.98
N ARG A 364 -14.86 -21.57 6.75
CA ARG A 364 -14.37 -20.86 5.57
C ARG A 364 -14.85 -19.41 5.63
N PHE A 365 -13.93 -18.47 5.70
CA PHE A 365 -14.25 -17.06 5.62
C PHE A 365 -14.81 -16.73 4.24
N ARG A 366 -16.04 -16.29 4.21
CA ARG A 366 -16.66 -15.58 3.10
C ARG A 366 -16.27 -14.13 3.23
N SER A 367 -15.77 -13.54 2.13
CA SER A 367 -15.71 -12.08 1.95
C SER A 367 -17.06 -11.50 2.40
N ALA A 368 -17.02 -10.42 3.16
CA ALA A 368 -18.24 -9.80 3.68
C ALA A 368 -19.23 -9.55 2.53
N PRO A 369 -20.48 -10.03 2.64
CA PRO A 369 -21.48 -9.73 1.63
C PRO A 369 -21.76 -8.22 1.67
N ALA A 370 -21.83 -7.62 0.50
CA ALA A 370 -22.41 -6.29 0.33
C ALA A 370 -23.79 -6.30 1.02
N GLN A 371 -23.92 -5.60 2.14
CA GLN A 371 -25.21 -5.45 2.79
C GLN A 371 -26.09 -4.57 1.89
N ALA A 372 -26.97 -5.22 1.16
CA ALA A 372 -28.13 -4.60 0.60
C ALA A 372 -29.07 -4.21 1.74
N ARG A 373 -29.19 -2.92 2.05
CA ARG A 373 -30.40 -2.23 2.46
C ARG A 373 -30.32 -0.78 2.06
#